data_db8ff6c9eaf2db91c40181f60250a4dc
#
_entry.id   db8ff6c9eaf2db91c40181f60250a4dc
#
_cell.length_a   1.000
_cell.length_b   1.000
_cell.length_c   1.000
_cell.angle_alpha   90.00
_cell.angle_beta   90.00
_cell.angle_gamma   90.00
#
_symmetry.space_group_name_H-M   'P 1'
#
loop_
_entity.id
_entity.type
_entity.pdbx_description
1 polymer ?
#
loop_
_entity_poly.entity_id
_entity_poly.type
_entity_poly.pdbx_seq_one_letter_code
_entity_poly.pdbx_strand_id
1 'polypeptide(L)'
;MNRIRTCWSGVLAAVLLLSCTAQAADLIALGVPAGVRMTAEGVVISGMSELDTPAGAVSPGQAAGLETGDILQEADGVVIDSSETLADIVRNSGGHPIQLAGLRGDTKISAAVQPVQTTSDGAYQIGLLIRDSMAGIGTLTYVDPKNGTFGALGHPVTDVDSGARLPLETGSIIPAQVIRVEMGTAGKPGELIGTYDFSTQLGQLDDNTACGIFGTLTNRSLYAGQPVLSTAAAYFQ
;
A
#
# COMPACT_ATOMS: atom_id res chain seq x y z
N MET A 1 7.26 46.38 -41.40
CA MET A 1 7.16 46.44 -39.94
C MET A 1 5.81 45.91 -39.36
N ASN A 2 4.70 45.95 -40.09
CA ASN A 2 3.39 45.56 -39.55
C ASN A 2 3.16 44.01 -39.43
N ARG A 3 3.79 43.19 -40.24
CA ARG A 3 3.60 41.71 -40.19
C ARG A 3 4.21 41.05 -38.98
N ILE A 4 5.28 41.60 -38.41
CA ILE A 4 5.93 41.04 -37.20
C ILE A 4 5.08 41.32 -35.95
N ARG A 5 4.45 42.51 -35.87
CA ARG A 5 3.55 42.86 -34.76
C ARG A 5 2.31 41.99 -34.70
N THR A 6 1.73 41.61 -35.84
CA THR A 6 0.56 40.71 -35.91
C THR A 6 0.90 39.26 -35.51
N CYS A 7 2.11 38.76 -35.83
CA CYS A 7 2.55 37.45 -35.36
C CYS A 7 2.73 37.39 -33.84
N TRP A 8 3.29 38.40 -33.22
CA TRP A 8 3.50 38.45 -31.77
C TRP A 8 2.18 38.58 -31.01
N SER A 9 1.19 39.29 -31.53
CA SER A 9 -0.14 39.39 -30.96
C SER A 9 -0.88 38.04 -30.99
N GLY A 10 -0.72 37.26 -32.07
CA GLY A 10 -1.29 35.92 -32.19
C GLY A 10 -0.66 34.89 -31.23
N VAL A 11 0.65 34.95 -31.05
CA VAL A 11 1.37 34.09 -30.11
C VAL A 11 0.99 34.42 -28.66
N LEU A 12 0.89 35.72 -28.32
CA LEU A 12 0.46 36.13 -26.97
C LEU A 12 -0.98 35.72 -26.66
N ALA A 13 -1.89 35.85 -27.65
CA ALA A 13 -3.27 35.38 -27.51
C ALA A 13 -3.37 33.84 -27.39
N ALA A 14 -2.55 33.08 -28.12
CA ALA A 14 -2.48 31.63 -28.02
C ALA A 14 -1.92 31.18 -26.67
N VAL A 15 -0.94 31.85 -26.10
CA VAL A 15 -0.38 31.59 -24.77
C VAL A 15 -1.41 31.88 -23.65
N LEU A 16 -2.22 32.93 -23.81
CA LEU A 16 -3.30 33.27 -22.89
C LEU A 16 -4.49 32.28 -22.96
N LEU A 17 -4.72 31.64 -24.08
CA LEU A 17 -5.75 30.61 -24.26
C LEU A 17 -5.30 29.23 -23.72
N LEU A 18 -4.00 29.01 -23.52
CA LEU A 18 -3.41 27.84 -22.90
C LEU A 18 -3.29 27.98 -21.38
N SER A 19 -3.88 29.01 -20.76
CA SER A 19 -4.01 29.09 -19.32
C SER A 19 -4.83 27.89 -18.85
N CYS A 20 -4.12 26.91 -18.31
CA CYS A 20 -4.68 25.76 -17.64
C CYS A 20 -5.70 26.29 -16.63
N THR A 21 -6.99 26.03 -16.84
CA THR A 21 -8.01 26.36 -15.87
C THR A 21 -7.73 25.53 -14.62
N ALA A 22 -7.08 26.16 -13.63
CA ALA A 22 -6.98 25.55 -12.30
C ALA A 22 -8.42 25.36 -11.81
N GLN A 23 -8.92 24.12 -11.86
CA GLN A 23 -10.20 23.80 -11.27
C GLN A 23 -10.00 23.77 -9.77
N ALA A 24 -10.61 24.75 -9.07
CA ALA A 24 -10.72 24.71 -7.64
C ALA A 24 -11.61 23.52 -7.26
N ALA A 25 -11.09 22.61 -6.45
CA ALA A 25 -11.89 21.54 -5.85
C ALA A 25 -12.52 22.07 -4.55
N ASP A 26 -13.80 21.78 -4.35
CA ASP A 26 -14.45 21.98 -3.07
C ASP A 26 -14.21 20.77 -2.20
N LEU A 27 -13.47 20.91 -1.11
CA LEU A 27 -13.08 19.83 -0.23
C LEU A 27 -13.55 20.07 1.19
N ILE A 28 -13.80 19.01 1.92
CA ILE A 28 -14.03 19.03 3.37
C ILE A 28 -12.76 18.51 4.04
N ALA A 29 -12.15 19.33 4.91
CA ALA A 29 -11.07 18.88 5.77
C ALA A 29 -11.64 17.99 6.89
N LEU A 30 -11.12 16.79 7.07
CA LEU A 30 -11.64 15.84 8.05
C LEU A 30 -10.79 15.80 9.33
N GLY A 31 -9.56 15.35 9.26
CA GLY A 31 -8.72 15.14 10.45
C GLY A 31 -9.24 14.03 11.36
N VAL A 32 -9.96 13.05 10.84
CA VAL A 32 -10.62 11.99 11.60
C VAL A 32 -9.78 10.72 11.58
N PRO A 33 -9.52 10.07 12.75
CA PRO A 33 -8.88 8.78 12.79
C PRO A 33 -9.77 7.71 12.17
N ALA A 34 -9.15 6.83 11.36
CA ALA A 34 -9.82 5.70 10.73
C ALA A 34 -8.87 4.50 10.68
N GLY A 35 -9.43 3.30 10.72
CA GLY A 35 -8.71 2.09 10.43
C GLY A 35 -8.53 1.94 8.92
N VAL A 36 -7.34 1.55 8.53
CA VAL A 36 -6.98 1.20 7.16
C VAL A 36 -6.70 -0.29 7.16
N ARG A 37 -7.43 -1.05 6.35
CA ARG A 37 -7.17 -2.47 6.10
C ARG A 37 -6.83 -2.64 4.63
N MET A 38 -5.72 -3.31 4.36
CA MET A 38 -5.26 -3.58 2.99
C MET A 38 -4.89 -5.04 2.82
N THR A 39 -5.19 -5.59 1.65
CA THR A 39 -4.65 -6.85 1.14
C THR A 39 -3.68 -6.51 0.00
N ALA A 40 -2.52 -7.14 0.01
CA ALA A 40 -1.50 -6.93 -1.00
C ALA A 40 -1.77 -7.79 -2.24
N GLU A 41 -1.40 -7.31 -3.41
CA GLU A 41 -1.32 -8.10 -4.63
C GLU A 41 -0.09 -9.03 -4.56
N GLY A 42 -0.28 -10.24 -4.04
CA GLY A 42 0.79 -11.17 -3.68
C GLY A 42 1.14 -11.17 -2.19
N VAL A 43 2.28 -11.73 -1.83
CA VAL A 43 2.77 -11.79 -0.45
C VAL A 43 4.11 -11.08 -0.31
N VAL A 44 4.27 -10.28 0.73
CA VAL A 44 5.51 -9.55 1.05
C VAL A 44 6.39 -10.42 1.93
N ILE A 45 7.66 -10.54 1.58
CA ILE A 45 8.67 -11.16 2.46
C ILE A 45 9.00 -10.16 3.57
N SER A 46 8.49 -10.39 4.78
CA SER A 46 8.77 -9.57 5.96
C SER A 46 10.06 -9.97 6.68
N GLY A 47 10.58 -11.16 6.37
CA GLY A 47 11.83 -11.66 6.93
C GLY A 47 12.16 -13.05 6.43
N MET A 48 13.31 -13.56 6.89
CA MET A 48 13.77 -14.91 6.58
C MET A 48 14.17 -15.64 7.86
N SER A 49 14.00 -16.96 7.88
CA SER A 49 14.40 -17.83 8.97
C SER A 49 15.29 -18.96 8.46
N GLU A 50 16.20 -19.39 9.32
CA GLU A 50 16.87 -20.67 9.14
C GLU A 50 15.93 -21.83 9.52
N LEU A 51 16.04 -22.91 8.78
CA LEU A 51 15.26 -24.13 8.96
C LEU A 51 16.21 -25.25 9.39
N ASP A 52 15.85 -25.94 10.49
CA ASP A 52 16.58 -27.11 10.94
C ASP A 52 16.25 -28.31 10.05
N THR A 53 17.27 -28.86 9.41
CA THR A 53 17.18 -30.06 8.58
C THR A 53 18.13 -31.16 9.09
N PRO A 54 17.96 -32.41 8.67
CA PRO A 54 18.91 -33.47 9.02
C PRO A 54 20.35 -33.18 8.60
N ALA A 55 20.56 -32.29 7.63
CA ALA A 55 21.88 -31.88 7.14
C ALA A 55 22.43 -30.60 7.84
N GLY A 56 21.67 -30.01 8.77
CA GLY A 56 22.01 -28.75 9.45
C GLY A 56 21.02 -27.63 9.15
N ALA A 57 21.27 -26.46 9.73
CA ALA A 57 20.46 -25.26 9.51
C ALA A 57 20.73 -24.67 8.10
N VAL A 58 19.65 -24.35 7.38
CA VAL A 58 19.72 -23.78 6.03
C VAL A 58 18.61 -22.72 5.85
N SER A 59 18.83 -21.75 4.95
CA SER A 59 17.85 -20.73 4.56
C SER A 59 17.63 -20.80 3.03
N PRO A 60 16.66 -21.60 2.56
CA PRO A 60 16.44 -21.81 1.13
C PRO A 60 16.07 -20.54 0.38
N GLY A 61 15.21 -19.68 0.97
CA GLY A 61 14.84 -18.40 0.37
C GLY A 61 16.03 -17.49 0.18
N GLN A 62 16.90 -17.37 1.20
CA GLN A 62 18.12 -16.57 1.09
C GLN A 62 19.10 -17.15 0.07
N ALA A 63 19.25 -18.48 0.04
CA ALA A 63 20.11 -19.17 -0.92
C ALA A 63 19.65 -18.97 -2.39
N ALA A 64 18.35 -18.76 -2.60
CA ALA A 64 17.77 -18.44 -3.89
C ALA A 64 17.90 -16.95 -4.27
N GLY A 65 18.48 -16.09 -3.41
CA GLY A 65 18.65 -14.66 -3.66
C GLY A 65 17.41 -13.81 -3.43
N LEU A 66 16.42 -14.34 -2.70
CA LEU A 66 15.29 -13.55 -2.23
C LEU A 66 15.74 -12.62 -1.08
N GLU A 67 15.06 -11.48 -0.93
CA GLU A 67 15.35 -10.46 0.07
C GLU A 67 14.09 -10.03 0.81
N THR A 68 14.25 -9.54 2.03
CA THR A 68 13.16 -8.86 2.76
C THR A 68 12.69 -7.65 1.96
N GLY A 69 11.38 -7.53 1.79
CA GLY A 69 10.75 -6.51 0.95
C GLY A 69 10.40 -6.98 -0.47
N ASP A 70 10.84 -8.16 -0.89
CA ASP A 70 10.35 -8.76 -2.14
C ASP A 70 8.86 -9.09 -2.02
N ILE A 71 8.13 -8.89 -3.10
CA ILE A 71 6.71 -9.20 -3.20
C ILE A 71 6.56 -10.36 -4.18
N LEU A 72 6.13 -11.51 -3.68
CA LEU A 72 5.93 -12.71 -4.47
C LEU A 72 4.51 -12.76 -5.01
N GLN A 73 4.34 -12.83 -6.32
CA GLN A 73 3.05 -12.79 -7.01
C GLN A 73 2.69 -14.11 -7.68
N GLU A 74 3.71 -14.92 -8.05
CA GLU A 74 3.49 -16.21 -8.70
C GLU A 74 4.45 -17.29 -8.16
N ALA A 75 3.97 -18.53 -8.09
CA ALA A 75 4.75 -19.72 -7.82
C ALA A 75 4.39 -20.81 -8.84
N ASP A 76 5.37 -21.26 -9.64
CA ASP A 76 5.18 -22.22 -10.74
C ASP A 76 4.04 -21.83 -11.71
N GLY A 77 3.85 -20.51 -11.95
CA GLY A 77 2.80 -19.96 -12.79
C GLY A 77 1.40 -19.90 -12.14
N VAL A 78 1.31 -20.26 -10.86
CA VAL A 78 0.07 -20.10 -10.06
C VAL A 78 0.15 -18.75 -9.35
N VAL A 79 -0.91 -17.95 -9.46
CA VAL A 79 -1.01 -16.65 -8.77
C VAL A 79 -1.05 -16.88 -7.26
N ILE A 80 -0.23 -16.15 -6.52
CA ILE A 80 -0.21 -16.13 -5.06
C ILE A 80 -1.14 -15.00 -4.60
N ASP A 81 -2.34 -15.36 -4.16
CA ASP A 81 -3.34 -14.43 -3.62
C ASP A 81 -3.34 -14.35 -2.09
N SER A 82 -2.64 -15.27 -1.43
CA SER A 82 -2.57 -15.35 0.03
C SER A 82 -1.31 -16.08 0.51
N SER A 83 -0.97 -15.86 1.76
CA SER A 83 0.10 -16.60 2.45
C SER A 83 -0.16 -18.10 2.46
N GLU A 84 -1.43 -18.50 2.55
CA GLU A 84 -1.85 -19.90 2.54
C GLU A 84 -1.61 -20.55 1.18
N THR A 85 -1.92 -19.86 0.08
CA THR A 85 -1.66 -20.35 -1.29
C THR A 85 -0.18 -20.67 -1.49
N LEU A 86 0.74 -19.78 -1.10
CA LEU A 86 2.17 -20.08 -1.18
C LEU A 86 2.58 -21.23 -0.28
N ALA A 87 2.07 -21.28 0.96
CA ALA A 87 2.37 -22.36 1.89
C ALA A 87 1.90 -23.73 1.38
N ASP A 88 0.74 -23.80 0.72
CA ASP A 88 0.22 -25.01 0.11
C ASP A 88 1.07 -25.48 -1.06
N ILE A 89 1.48 -24.56 -1.95
CA ILE A 89 2.38 -24.89 -3.06
C ILE A 89 3.70 -25.46 -2.53
N VAL A 90 4.28 -24.82 -1.50
CA VAL A 90 5.53 -25.28 -0.89
C VAL A 90 5.37 -26.66 -0.22
N ARG A 91 4.31 -26.86 0.57
CA ARG A 91 4.04 -28.16 1.24
C ARG A 91 3.86 -29.29 0.24
N ASN A 92 3.18 -29.02 -0.88
CA ASN A 92 2.85 -30.02 -1.89
C ASN A 92 3.95 -30.19 -2.96
N SER A 93 5.05 -29.46 -2.86
CA SER A 93 6.16 -29.50 -3.84
C SER A 93 6.88 -30.84 -3.92
N GLY A 94 6.76 -31.68 -2.87
CA GLY A 94 7.54 -32.93 -2.77
C GLY A 94 9.06 -32.69 -2.73
N GLY A 95 9.49 -31.47 -2.41
CA GLY A 95 10.88 -31.06 -2.42
C GLY A 95 11.44 -30.73 -3.82
N HIS A 96 10.61 -30.59 -4.84
CA HIS A 96 11.03 -30.09 -6.13
C HIS A 96 11.24 -28.56 -6.08
N PRO A 97 12.22 -28.02 -6.85
CA PRO A 97 12.40 -26.57 -6.94
C PRO A 97 11.13 -25.88 -7.41
N ILE A 98 10.80 -24.75 -6.77
CA ILE A 98 9.63 -23.90 -7.07
C ILE A 98 10.16 -22.62 -7.74
N GLN A 99 9.60 -22.28 -8.89
CA GLN A 99 9.89 -21.03 -9.58
C GLN A 99 9.00 -19.92 -9.02
N LEU A 100 9.59 -19.02 -8.25
CA LEU A 100 8.90 -17.83 -7.74
C LEU A 100 9.14 -16.64 -8.67
N ALA A 101 8.11 -15.82 -8.86
CA ALA A 101 8.19 -14.57 -9.59
C ALA A 101 7.46 -13.45 -8.81
N GLY A 102 7.94 -12.22 -8.98
CA GLY A 102 7.38 -11.09 -8.25
C GLY A 102 8.15 -9.78 -8.50
N LEU A 103 8.18 -8.92 -7.49
CA LEU A 103 8.77 -7.59 -7.55
C LEU A 103 9.77 -7.35 -6.42
N ARG A 104 10.86 -6.64 -6.71
CA ARG A 104 11.75 -5.97 -5.76
C ARG A 104 11.72 -4.49 -6.05
N GLY A 105 11.01 -3.72 -5.22
CA GLY A 105 10.58 -2.39 -5.58
C GLY A 105 9.73 -2.42 -6.87
N ASP A 106 10.14 -1.68 -7.90
CA ASP A 106 9.46 -1.68 -9.21
C ASP A 106 10.11 -2.66 -10.23
N THR A 107 11.09 -3.47 -9.81
CA THR A 107 11.82 -4.38 -10.69
C THR A 107 11.27 -5.81 -10.58
N LYS A 108 10.96 -6.42 -11.72
CA LYS A 108 10.57 -7.83 -11.75
C LYS A 108 11.72 -8.72 -11.34
N ILE A 109 11.44 -9.68 -10.47
CA ILE A 109 12.38 -10.71 -10.02
C ILE A 109 11.84 -12.10 -10.31
N SER A 110 12.76 -13.05 -10.41
CA SER A 110 12.44 -14.47 -10.54
C SER A 110 13.54 -15.28 -9.87
N ALA A 111 13.15 -16.26 -9.05
CA ALA A 111 14.06 -17.09 -8.28
C ALA A 111 13.55 -18.54 -8.21
N ALA A 112 14.46 -19.50 -8.41
CA ALA A 112 14.17 -20.90 -8.16
C ALA A 112 14.55 -21.24 -6.72
N VAL A 113 13.58 -21.58 -5.89
CA VAL A 113 13.79 -21.94 -4.49
C VAL A 113 13.66 -23.44 -4.32
N GLN A 114 14.63 -24.06 -3.65
CA GLN A 114 14.64 -25.48 -3.32
C GLN A 114 14.00 -25.68 -1.94
N PRO A 115 12.76 -26.19 -1.82
CA PRO A 115 12.18 -26.49 -0.53
C PRO A 115 12.97 -27.59 0.19
N VAL A 116 13.06 -27.48 1.53
CA VAL A 116 13.74 -28.46 2.38
C VAL A 116 12.76 -29.04 3.39
N GLN A 117 12.97 -30.31 3.73
CA GLN A 117 12.16 -30.97 4.75
C GLN A 117 12.71 -30.64 6.13
N THR A 118 11.87 -30.09 7.01
CA THR A 118 12.28 -29.73 8.37
C THR A 118 12.31 -30.95 9.30
N THR A 119 13.14 -30.88 10.32
CA THR A 119 13.22 -31.95 11.35
C THR A 119 12.05 -31.90 12.35
N SER A 120 11.38 -30.75 12.49
CA SER A 120 10.34 -30.53 13.48
C SER A 120 9.03 -31.25 13.17
N ASP A 121 8.57 -31.17 11.92
CA ASP A 121 7.27 -31.69 11.47
C ASP A 121 7.36 -32.49 10.15
N GLY A 122 8.53 -32.54 9.54
CA GLY A 122 8.75 -33.20 8.26
C GLY A 122 8.13 -32.48 7.05
N ALA A 123 7.61 -31.27 7.25
CA ALA A 123 7.00 -30.48 6.17
C ALA A 123 8.07 -29.84 5.27
N TYR A 124 7.73 -29.63 4.00
CA TYR A 124 8.57 -28.86 3.10
C TYR A 124 8.38 -27.36 3.38
N GLN A 125 9.49 -26.65 3.55
CA GLN A 125 9.51 -25.21 3.82
C GLN A 125 10.63 -24.52 3.03
N ILE A 126 10.52 -23.21 2.89
CA ILE A 126 11.48 -22.36 2.17
C ILE A 126 12.09 -21.25 3.04
N GLY A 127 11.71 -21.17 4.33
CA GLY A 127 12.30 -20.25 5.31
C GLY A 127 11.94 -18.78 5.08
N LEU A 128 10.73 -18.49 4.59
CA LEU A 128 10.23 -17.13 4.42
C LEU A 128 9.19 -16.79 5.50
N LEU A 129 9.30 -15.60 6.06
CA LEU A 129 8.23 -14.95 6.81
C LEU A 129 7.49 -14.03 5.85
N ILE A 130 6.20 -14.26 5.66
CA ILE A 130 5.40 -13.56 4.64
C ILE A 130 4.16 -12.91 5.23
N ARG A 131 3.69 -11.85 4.59
CA ARG A 131 2.44 -11.14 4.90
C ARG A 131 1.68 -10.85 3.61
N ASP A 132 0.36 -11.06 3.66
CA ASP A 132 -0.58 -10.76 2.57
C ASP A 132 -1.53 -9.60 2.90
N SER A 133 -1.62 -9.22 4.17
CA SER A 133 -2.55 -8.20 4.62
C SER A 133 -1.98 -7.36 5.76
N MET A 134 -2.46 -6.13 5.85
CA MET A 134 -2.10 -5.19 6.91
C MET A 134 -3.32 -4.42 7.39
N ALA A 135 -3.29 -4.04 8.67
CA ALA A 135 -4.23 -3.09 9.25
C ALA A 135 -3.48 -2.09 10.14
N GLY A 136 -3.88 -0.84 10.07
CA GLY A 136 -3.30 0.25 10.86
C GLY A 136 -4.32 1.36 11.13
N ILE A 137 -3.99 2.29 12.03
CA ILE A 137 -4.76 3.52 12.24
C ILE A 137 -4.09 4.65 11.49
N GLY A 138 -4.90 5.35 10.69
CA GLY A 138 -4.48 6.53 9.98
C GLY A 138 -5.44 7.69 10.16
N THR A 139 -5.17 8.79 9.49
CA THR A 139 -6.02 9.98 9.51
C THR A 139 -6.58 10.24 8.12
N LEU A 140 -7.90 10.26 7.99
CA LEU A 140 -8.58 10.79 6.81
C LEU A 140 -8.33 12.31 6.76
N THR A 141 -7.69 12.78 5.69
CA THR A 141 -7.25 14.18 5.58
C THR A 141 -8.34 15.05 5.01
N TYR A 142 -8.94 14.63 3.90
CA TYR A 142 -10.01 15.37 3.23
C TYR A 142 -10.95 14.43 2.48
N VAL A 143 -12.11 14.97 2.12
CA VAL A 143 -13.08 14.33 1.22
C VAL A 143 -13.66 15.35 0.25
N ASP A 144 -13.88 14.96 -1.00
CA ASP A 144 -14.72 15.66 -1.95
C ASP A 144 -16.19 15.31 -1.67
N PRO A 145 -17.03 16.28 -1.24
CA PRO A 145 -18.42 16.01 -0.89
C PRO A 145 -19.29 15.63 -2.09
N LYS A 146 -18.86 15.91 -3.32
CA LYS A 146 -19.64 15.64 -4.54
C LYS A 146 -19.68 14.14 -4.85
N ASN A 147 -18.53 13.47 -4.77
CA ASN A 147 -18.36 12.09 -5.18
C ASN A 147 -17.89 11.15 -4.04
N GLY A 148 -17.48 11.70 -2.88
CA GLY A 148 -17.00 10.94 -1.75
C GLY A 148 -15.53 10.50 -1.86
N THR A 149 -14.80 10.95 -2.88
CA THR A 149 -13.36 10.63 -2.98
C THR A 149 -12.60 11.28 -1.82
N PHE A 150 -11.67 10.55 -1.23
CA PHE A 150 -10.89 11.02 -0.11
C PHE A 150 -9.39 10.85 -0.34
N GLY A 151 -8.60 11.62 0.40
CA GLY A 151 -7.18 11.42 0.59
C GLY A 151 -6.85 11.27 2.08
N ALA A 152 -5.90 10.41 2.39
CA ALA A 152 -5.50 10.13 3.75
C ALA A 152 -3.99 9.85 3.87
N LEU A 153 -3.47 9.93 5.10
CA LEU A 153 -2.12 9.67 5.56
C LEU A 153 -1.08 10.71 5.13
N GLY A 154 -0.92 11.01 3.85
CA GLY A 154 0.19 11.83 3.32
C GLY A 154 1.50 11.06 3.10
N HIS A 155 1.48 9.73 3.25
CA HIS A 155 2.55 8.78 3.00
C HIS A 155 1.96 7.43 2.60
N PRO A 156 2.72 6.54 1.93
CA PRO A 156 2.23 5.20 1.59
C PRO A 156 1.97 4.35 2.83
N VAL A 157 1.14 3.32 2.68
CA VAL A 157 1.14 2.17 3.58
C VAL A 157 2.29 1.25 3.17
N THR A 158 3.17 0.98 4.11
CA THR A 158 4.36 0.15 3.92
C THR A 158 4.37 -1.00 4.91
N ASP A 159 5.01 -2.08 4.55
CA ASP A 159 5.32 -3.16 5.49
C ASP A 159 6.27 -2.64 6.58
N VAL A 160 5.96 -2.93 7.83
CA VAL A 160 6.67 -2.37 8.99
C VAL A 160 8.09 -2.91 9.15
N ASP A 161 8.35 -4.13 8.67
CA ASP A 161 9.64 -4.80 8.83
C ASP A 161 10.58 -4.48 7.67
N SER A 162 10.07 -4.46 6.44
CA SER A 162 10.84 -4.21 5.22
C SER A 162 10.84 -2.76 4.76
N GLY A 163 9.81 -1.98 5.15
CA GLY A 163 9.57 -0.63 4.62
C GLY A 163 9.06 -0.63 3.17
N ALA A 164 8.83 -1.79 2.58
CA ALA A 164 8.33 -1.91 1.21
C ALA A 164 6.89 -1.38 1.12
N ARG A 165 6.60 -0.58 0.07
CA ARG A 165 5.23 -0.14 -0.20
C ARG A 165 4.39 -1.35 -0.63
N LEU A 166 3.23 -1.55 0.02
CA LEU A 166 2.31 -2.60 -0.36
C LEU A 166 1.61 -2.27 -1.68
N PRO A 167 1.69 -3.14 -2.69
CA PRO A 167 0.80 -3.06 -3.84
C PRO A 167 -0.61 -3.38 -3.37
N LEU A 168 -1.57 -2.52 -3.72
CA LEU A 168 -2.96 -2.65 -3.28
C LEU A 168 -3.71 -3.60 -4.21
N GLU A 169 -4.18 -4.73 -3.69
CA GLU A 169 -5.19 -5.56 -4.33
C GLU A 169 -6.59 -5.09 -3.93
N THR A 170 -6.84 -5.09 -2.62
CA THR A 170 -8.08 -4.58 -2.04
C THR A 170 -7.79 -3.82 -0.76
N GLY A 171 -8.65 -2.85 -0.45
CA GLY A 171 -8.51 -2.14 0.81
C GLY A 171 -9.82 -1.49 1.25
N SER A 172 -9.93 -1.27 2.55
CA SER A 172 -11.10 -0.66 3.15
C SER A 172 -10.73 0.32 4.25
N ILE A 173 -11.55 1.36 4.37
CA ILE A 173 -11.60 2.24 5.53
C ILE A 173 -12.65 1.69 6.48
N ILE A 174 -12.25 1.51 7.75
CA ILE A 174 -13.08 0.95 8.82
C ILE A 174 -13.08 1.90 10.03
N PRO A 175 -14.09 1.83 10.92
CA PRO A 175 -14.06 2.58 12.15
C PRO A 175 -12.86 2.21 13.01
N ALA A 176 -12.21 3.23 13.60
CA ALA A 176 -11.15 3.03 14.57
C ALA A 176 -11.35 3.94 15.78
N GLN A 177 -10.97 3.44 16.94
CA GLN A 177 -10.94 4.20 18.17
C GLN A 177 -9.50 4.28 18.67
N VAL A 178 -8.95 5.50 18.76
CA VAL A 178 -7.64 5.76 19.33
C VAL A 178 -7.71 5.60 20.85
N ILE A 179 -6.89 4.73 21.40
CA ILE A 179 -6.77 4.48 22.84
C ILE A 179 -5.57 5.23 23.41
N ARG A 180 -4.47 5.27 22.67
CA ARG A 180 -3.22 5.88 23.07
C ARG A 180 -2.50 6.50 21.89
N VAL A 181 -1.77 7.59 22.16
CA VAL A 181 -0.87 8.22 21.20
C VAL A 181 0.55 8.07 21.71
N GLU A 182 1.42 7.46 20.93
CA GLU A 182 2.86 7.50 21.16
C GLU A 182 3.46 8.69 20.43
N MET A 183 4.08 9.59 21.18
CA MET A 183 4.68 10.79 20.60
C MET A 183 5.94 10.45 19.81
N GLY A 184 6.07 11.00 18.62
CA GLY A 184 7.28 10.89 17.82
C GLY A 184 8.48 11.59 18.49
N THR A 185 9.66 11.06 18.24
CA THR A 185 10.95 11.67 18.59
C THR A 185 11.80 11.81 17.35
N ALA A 186 12.90 12.56 17.42
CA ALA A 186 13.78 12.71 16.27
C ALA A 186 14.26 11.34 15.74
N GLY A 187 13.94 11.05 14.47
CA GLY A 187 14.24 9.78 13.80
C GLY A 187 13.29 8.63 14.10
N LYS A 188 12.26 8.83 14.96
CA LYS A 188 11.21 7.85 15.22
C LYS A 188 9.85 8.54 15.12
N PRO A 189 9.04 8.24 14.09
CA PRO A 189 7.69 8.79 13.95
C PRO A 189 6.80 8.39 15.13
N GLY A 190 5.80 9.21 15.43
CA GLY A 190 4.76 8.87 16.41
C GLY A 190 3.77 7.86 15.83
N GLU A 191 3.00 7.24 16.73
CA GLU A 191 2.04 6.21 16.38
C GLU A 191 0.70 6.40 17.11
N LEU A 192 -0.40 6.14 16.39
CA LEU A 192 -1.74 6.03 16.97
C LEU A 192 -2.04 4.56 17.29
N ILE A 193 -2.33 4.27 18.55
CA ILE A 193 -2.66 2.92 19.01
C ILE A 193 -4.14 2.88 19.35
N GLY A 194 -4.84 1.85 18.88
CA GLY A 194 -6.29 1.74 19.11
C GLY A 194 -6.88 0.43 18.66
N THR A 195 -8.20 0.38 18.58
CA THR A 195 -8.99 -0.76 18.14
C THR A 195 -9.72 -0.46 16.85
N TYR A 196 -10.07 -1.52 16.13
CA TYR A 196 -10.78 -1.47 14.85
C TYR A 196 -12.12 -2.18 14.96
N ASP A 197 -13.10 -1.69 14.22
CA ASP A 197 -14.34 -2.42 13.96
C ASP A 197 -14.30 -2.97 12.52
N PHE A 198 -14.00 -4.25 12.40
CA PHE A 198 -13.94 -4.94 11.10
C PHE A 198 -15.32 -5.29 10.53
N SER A 199 -16.39 -5.15 11.31
CA SER A 199 -17.76 -5.46 10.88
C SER A 199 -18.38 -4.36 10.01
N THR A 200 -17.82 -3.15 10.10
CA THR A 200 -18.34 -1.96 9.41
C THR A 200 -17.31 -1.43 8.41
N GLN A 201 -17.74 -1.20 7.18
CA GLN A 201 -16.94 -0.54 6.15
C GLN A 201 -17.42 0.90 5.95
N LEU A 202 -16.52 1.87 6.05
CA LEU A 202 -16.77 3.30 5.84
C LEU A 202 -16.46 3.75 4.41
N GLY A 203 -15.57 3.03 3.74
CA GLY A 203 -15.14 3.33 2.38
C GLY A 203 -14.20 2.27 1.83
N GLN A 204 -13.87 2.41 0.55
CA GLN A 204 -12.96 1.54 -0.17
C GLN A 204 -11.69 2.31 -0.52
N LEU A 205 -10.55 1.63 -0.48
CA LEU A 205 -9.29 2.11 -1.01
C LEU A 205 -9.19 1.77 -2.49
N ASP A 206 -8.78 2.75 -3.27
CA ASP A 206 -8.57 2.61 -4.71
C ASP A 206 -7.07 2.66 -5.04
N ASP A 207 -6.24 3.31 -4.21
CA ASP A 207 -4.82 3.47 -4.49
C ASP A 207 -3.95 3.65 -3.22
N ASN A 208 -2.71 3.13 -3.26
CA ASN A 208 -1.65 3.32 -2.28
C ASN A 208 -0.43 3.93 -2.96
N THR A 209 -0.29 5.25 -2.91
CA THR A 209 0.73 6.02 -3.62
C THR A 209 1.84 6.52 -2.69
N ALA A 210 2.91 7.06 -3.25
CA ALA A 210 3.98 7.71 -2.47
C ALA A 210 3.48 8.93 -1.67
N CYS A 211 2.35 9.55 -2.07
CA CYS A 211 1.79 10.75 -1.44
C CYS A 211 0.67 10.44 -0.44
N GLY A 212 0.30 9.17 -0.27
CA GLY A 212 -0.78 8.75 0.61
C GLY A 212 -1.71 7.71 -0.02
N ILE A 213 -2.78 7.42 0.67
CA ILE A 213 -3.84 6.53 0.20
C ILE A 213 -5.04 7.33 -0.27
N PHE A 214 -5.69 6.83 -1.30
CA PHE A 214 -6.85 7.44 -1.92
C PHE A 214 -7.96 6.41 -2.10
N GLY A 215 -9.21 6.88 -2.17
CA GLY A 215 -10.34 5.99 -2.33
C GLY A 215 -11.67 6.72 -2.25
N THR A 216 -12.73 5.97 -1.97
CA THR A 216 -14.11 6.49 -1.94
C THR A 216 -14.79 6.12 -0.63
N LEU A 217 -15.26 7.14 0.13
CA LEU A 217 -16.10 6.95 1.31
C LEU A 217 -17.54 6.66 0.88
N THR A 218 -18.09 5.57 1.36
CA THR A 218 -19.49 5.18 1.15
C THR A 218 -20.39 5.73 2.25
N ASN A 219 -19.84 5.94 3.45
CA ASN A 219 -20.57 6.48 4.60
C ASN A 219 -20.46 8.01 4.65
N ARG A 220 -21.48 8.69 4.11
CA ARG A 220 -21.53 10.17 4.09
C ARG A 220 -21.71 10.82 5.47
N SER A 221 -22.12 10.07 6.49
CA SER A 221 -22.29 10.63 7.84
C SER A 221 -20.99 11.12 8.46
N LEU A 222 -19.83 10.63 7.99
CA LEU A 222 -18.51 11.06 8.45
C LEU A 222 -18.21 12.54 8.18
N TYR A 223 -18.81 13.10 7.15
CA TYR A 223 -18.56 14.49 6.73
C TYR A 223 -19.83 15.34 6.55
N ALA A 224 -21.00 14.79 6.84
CA ALA A 224 -22.25 15.52 6.74
C ALA A 224 -22.25 16.71 7.70
N GLY A 225 -22.59 17.89 7.18
CA GLY A 225 -22.63 19.14 7.97
C GLY A 225 -21.28 19.80 8.24
N GLN A 226 -20.18 19.24 7.76
CA GLN A 226 -18.87 19.88 7.86
C GLN A 226 -18.72 21.01 6.84
N PRO A 227 -17.94 22.07 7.14
CA PRO A 227 -17.73 23.18 6.23
C PRO A 227 -16.96 22.75 4.99
N VAL A 228 -17.42 23.18 3.82
CA VAL A 228 -16.74 22.98 2.55
C VAL A 228 -15.72 24.09 2.35
N LEU A 229 -14.49 23.73 2.09
CA LEU A 229 -13.38 24.63 1.78
C LEU A 229 -13.17 24.64 0.27
N SER A 230 -13.26 25.80 -0.36
CA SER A 230 -12.86 25.95 -1.75
C SER A 230 -11.36 26.15 -1.84
N THR A 231 -10.66 25.31 -2.60
CA THR A 231 -9.20 25.44 -2.78
C THR A 231 -8.82 26.76 -3.46
N ALA A 232 -9.73 27.42 -4.20
CA ALA A 232 -9.51 28.76 -4.74
C ALA A 232 -9.40 29.83 -3.65
N ALA A 233 -10.10 29.67 -2.51
CA ALA A 233 -10.06 30.64 -1.41
C ALA A 233 -8.79 30.49 -0.55
N ALA A 234 -8.16 29.33 -0.54
CA ALA A 234 -6.97 29.07 0.29
C ALA A 234 -5.69 29.78 -0.24
N TYR A 235 -5.68 30.26 -1.49
CA TYR A 235 -4.54 30.98 -2.06
C TYR A 235 -4.55 32.51 -1.78
N PHE A 236 -5.60 33.04 -1.16
CA PHE A 236 -5.78 34.49 -0.92
C PHE A 236 -5.95 34.89 0.55
N GLN A 237 -5.73 33.99 1.47
CA GLN A 237 -5.63 34.22 2.91
C GLN A 237 -4.20 33.93 3.39
#